data_e7660379963c1be08d0d643d2350f3f5
#
_entry.id   e7660379963c1be08d0d643d2350f3f5
#
_cell.length_a   1.000
_cell.length_b   1.000
_cell.length_c   1.000
_cell.angle_alpha   90.00
_cell.angle_beta   90.00
_cell.angle_gamma   90.00
#
_symmetry.space_group_name_H-M   'P 1'
#
loop_
_entity.id
_entity.type
_entity.pdbx_description
1 polymer ?
#
loop_
_entity_poly.entity_id
_entity_poly.type
_entity_poly.pdbx_seq_one_letter_code
_entity_poly.pdbx_strand_id
1 'polypeptide(L)'
;LMLEEVWYIVNAIPCPWGFDNSVLFNIYMDASADDYECPTVVTDKSHGSCGQSRFGCWVCTVVKDDKSMRSLIKNGREWMKPLYDFRLELDSERNILENRMPFRRDGRRAVNDMGPYIFKYRAKILKRLLEVQHELQHIDPKIRLISDQELIAIQVNWYRDFNFGHQVSEIYNSIYKESFIMEENVKNKLEADLMREVCVNNPEEGELIEQLLL
;
A
#
# COMPACT_ATOMS: atom_id res chain seq x y z
N LEU A 1 -28.66 19.90 -10.37
CA LEU A 1 -29.20 18.83 -9.54
C LEU A 1 -28.53 18.91 -8.17
N MET A 2 -29.35 18.93 -7.13
CA MET A 2 -28.86 18.80 -5.75
C MET A 2 -28.51 17.33 -5.49
N LEU A 3 -27.64 17.05 -4.53
CA LEU A 3 -27.21 15.68 -4.21
C LEU A 3 -28.39 14.77 -3.85
N GLU A 4 -29.35 15.31 -3.11
CA GLU A 4 -30.59 14.61 -2.73
C GLU A 4 -31.42 14.17 -3.96
N GLU A 5 -31.49 15.03 -5.00
CA GLU A 5 -32.18 14.69 -6.23
C GLU A 5 -31.47 13.57 -6.99
N VAL A 6 -30.13 13.56 -6.98
CA VAL A 6 -29.34 12.47 -7.57
C VAL A 6 -29.62 11.14 -6.87
N TRP A 7 -29.60 11.14 -5.52
CA TRP A 7 -29.89 9.92 -4.76
C TRP A 7 -31.34 9.47 -4.92
N TYR A 8 -32.28 10.41 -5.02
CA TYR A 8 -33.67 10.09 -5.32
C TYR A 8 -33.78 9.36 -6.69
N ILE A 9 -33.14 9.89 -7.71
CA ILE A 9 -33.13 9.27 -9.06
C ILE A 9 -32.49 7.89 -9.02
N VAL A 10 -31.32 7.76 -8.38
CA VAL A 10 -30.59 6.48 -8.28
C VAL A 10 -31.41 5.41 -7.59
N ASN A 11 -32.16 5.76 -6.54
CA ASN A 11 -32.99 4.81 -5.81
C ASN A 11 -34.35 4.52 -6.50
N ALA A 12 -34.91 5.49 -7.22
CA ALA A 12 -36.22 5.37 -7.87
C ALA A 12 -36.14 4.62 -9.21
N ILE A 13 -35.00 4.68 -9.91
CA ILE A 13 -34.83 4.08 -11.24
C ILE A 13 -34.01 2.79 -11.11
N PRO A 14 -34.55 1.62 -11.51
CA PRO A 14 -33.78 0.38 -11.53
C PRO A 14 -32.53 0.51 -12.39
N CYS A 15 -31.42 -0.02 -11.88
CA CYS A 15 -30.16 -0.04 -12.60
C CYS A 15 -30.28 -0.88 -13.89
N PRO A 16 -29.95 -0.33 -15.09
CA PRO A 16 -30.07 -1.05 -16.37
C PRO A 16 -29.24 -2.34 -16.44
N TRP A 17 -28.19 -2.44 -15.62
CA TRP A 17 -27.31 -3.60 -15.54
C TRP A 17 -27.75 -4.63 -14.50
N GLY A 18 -28.94 -4.48 -13.90
CA GLY A 18 -29.48 -5.39 -12.90
C GLY A 18 -28.80 -5.31 -11.52
N PHE A 19 -28.03 -4.25 -11.26
CA PHE A 19 -27.44 -4.02 -9.95
C PHE A 19 -28.46 -3.39 -8.98
N ASP A 20 -28.42 -3.80 -7.71
CA ASP A 20 -29.26 -3.19 -6.68
C ASP A 20 -28.64 -1.88 -6.20
N ASN A 21 -29.23 -0.76 -6.60
CA ASN A 21 -28.77 0.58 -6.22
C ASN A 21 -28.87 0.84 -4.70
N SER A 22 -29.70 0.11 -3.98
CA SER A 22 -29.80 0.22 -2.51
C SER A 22 -28.49 -0.18 -1.83
N VAL A 23 -27.75 -1.14 -2.38
CA VAL A 23 -26.43 -1.54 -1.88
C VAL A 23 -25.44 -0.38 -2.00
N LEU A 24 -25.45 0.32 -3.14
CA LEU A 24 -24.59 1.48 -3.33
C LEU A 24 -24.96 2.61 -2.37
N PHE A 25 -26.26 2.88 -2.22
CA PHE A 25 -26.76 3.89 -1.30
C PHE A 25 -26.33 3.61 0.14
N ASN A 26 -26.49 2.37 0.62
CA ASN A 26 -26.10 1.98 1.98
C ASN A 26 -24.58 2.12 2.19
N ILE A 27 -23.75 1.77 1.20
CA ILE A 27 -22.30 1.96 1.28
C ILE A 27 -21.94 3.44 1.46
N TYR A 28 -22.62 4.32 0.72
CA TYR A 28 -22.42 5.77 0.86
C TYR A 28 -22.91 6.31 2.19
N MET A 29 -24.09 5.88 2.65
CA MET A 29 -24.66 6.28 3.95
C MET A 29 -23.73 5.90 5.11
N ASP A 30 -23.24 4.67 5.11
CA ASP A 30 -22.35 4.17 6.16
C ASP A 30 -20.95 4.83 6.12
N ALA A 31 -20.48 5.22 4.94
CA ALA A 31 -19.19 5.87 4.77
C ALA A 31 -19.21 7.35 5.19
N SER A 32 -20.37 8.02 5.03
CA SER A 32 -20.57 9.45 5.32
C SER A 32 -21.68 9.63 6.35
N ALA A 33 -21.39 9.27 7.61
CA ALA A 33 -22.40 9.34 8.67
C ALA A 33 -22.99 10.74 8.90
N ASP A 34 -22.30 11.81 8.46
CA ASP A 34 -22.74 13.20 8.64
C ASP A 34 -22.81 14.02 7.35
N ASP A 35 -22.21 13.55 6.24
CA ASP A 35 -22.14 14.29 4.98
C ASP A 35 -22.53 13.40 3.80
N TYR A 36 -23.67 13.67 3.20
CA TYR A 36 -24.14 13.06 1.95
C TYR A 36 -23.34 13.52 0.71
N GLU A 37 -22.14 14.08 0.89
CA GLU A 37 -21.35 14.65 -0.17
C GLU A 37 -20.49 13.58 -0.86
N CYS A 38 -20.43 13.69 -2.18
CA CYS A 38 -19.54 12.86 -3.00
C CYS A 38 -18.09 13.10 -2.57
N PRO A 39 -17.31 12.06 -2.23
CA PRO A 39 -15.94 12.19 -1.76
C PRO A 39 -14.97 12.79 -2.79
N THR A 40 -15.40 12.98 -4.02
CA THR A 40 -14.61 13.60 -5.09
C THR A 40 -14.82 15.12 -5.19
N VAL A 41 -15.84 15.68 -4.52
CA VAL A 41 -16.12 17.11 -4.55
C VAL A 41 -15.65 17.71 -3.22
N VAL A 42 -14.48 18.33 -3.24
CA VAL A 42 -13.97 19.11 -2.11
C VAL A 42 -14.56 20.52 -2.19
N THR A 43 -15.62 20.79 -1.42
CA THR A 43 -16.27 22.11 -1.35
C THR A 43 -15.58 23.05 -0.37
N ASP A 44 -14.83 22.53 0.59
CA ASP A 44 -14.12 23.30 1.59
C ASP A 44 -12.60 23.13 1.48
N LYS A 45 -11.91 24.23 1.18
CA LYS A 45 -10.45 24.32 1.08
C LYS A 45 -9.73 24.33 2.44
N SER A 46 -10.46 24.43 3.55
CA SER A 46 -9.91 24.46 4.91
C SER A 46 -9.51 23.08 5.45
N HIS A 47 -10.09 22.01 4.93
CA HIS A 47 -9.73 20.64 5.25
C HIS A 47 -9.02 20.02 4.05
N GLY A 48 -7.80 19.57 4.25
CA GLY A 48 -6.91 19.05 3.19
C GLY A 48 -7.62 18.13 2.19
N SER A 49 -7.14 18.10 0.98
CA SER A 49 -7.67 17.57 -0.29
C SER A 49 -8.36 16.20 -0.30
N CYS A 50 -8.62 15.58 0.84
CA CYS A 50 -9.18 14.24 0.94
C CYS A 50 -10.30 14.22 1.97
N GLY A 51 -11.54 14.18 1.52
CA GLY A 51 -12.71 13.98 2.37
C GLY A 51 -12.59 12.78 3.32
N GLN A 52 -13.43 12.73 4.33
CA GLN A 52 -13.35 11.70 5.39
C GLN A 52 -13.72 10.28 4.90
N SER A 53 -14.42 10.15 3.78
CA SER A 53 -14.76 8.87 3.15
C SER A 53 -14.12 8.75 1.79
N ARG A 54 -13.48 7.61 1.51
CA ARG A 54 -12.83 7.32 0.24
C ARG A 54 -13.12 5.90 -0.21
N PHE A 55 -13.49 5.80 -1.49
CA PHE A 55 -13.58 4.53 -2.19
C PHE A 55 -12.30 4.28 -2.99
N GLY A 56 -11.80 3.05 -2.97
CA GLY A 56 -10.69 2.62 -3.80
C GLY A 56 -9.29 3.00 -3.32
N CYS A 57 -9.14 3.61 -2.14
CA CYS A 57 -7.84 3.99 -1.57
C CYS A 57 -7.50 3.13 -0.34
N TRP A 58 -7.66 1.85 -0.43
CA TRP A 58 -7.55 0.93 0.70
C TRP A 58 -6.19 0.94 1.44
N VAL A 59 -5.09 1.31 0.79
CA VAL A 59 -3.77 1.48 1.41
C VAL A 59 -3.45 2.91 1.85
N CYS A 60 -4.36 3.87 1.59
CA CYS A 60 -4.10 5.27 1.89
C CYS A 60 -4.22 5.54 3.39
N THR A 61 -3.13 5.98 4.03
CA THR A 61 -3.06 6.34 5.45
C THR A 61 -3.21 7.84 5.72
N VAL A 62 -3.60 8.63 4.71
CA VAL A 62 -3.93 10.07 4.89
C VAL A 62 -5.20 10.23 5.72
N VAL A 63 -6.17 9.36 5.50
CA VAL A 63 -7.39 9.27 6.33
C VAL A 63 -7.15 8.27 7.45
N LYS A 64 -7.40 8.66 8.69
CA LYS A 64 -7.13 7.83 9.87
C LYS A 64 -7.94 6.53 9.87
N ASP A 65 -9.20 6.56 9.46
CA ASP A 65 -10.10 5.41 9.42
C ASP A 65 -10.78 5.29 8.06
N ASP A 66 -10.73 4.11 7.45
CA ASP A 66 -11.48 3.80 6.24
C ASP A 66 -12.89 3.30 6.61
N LYS A 67 -13.79 4.26 6.81
CA LYS A 67 -15.19 3.99 7.16
C LYS A 67 -15.88 3.13 6.10
N SER A 68 -15.56 3.37 4.80
CA SER A 68 -16.16 2.64 3.68
C SER A 68 -15.80 1.16 3.72
N MET A 69 -14.52 0.82 3.90
CA MET A 69 -14.10 -0.58 4.00
C MET A 69 -14.68 -1.25 5.24
N ARG A 70 -14.68 -0.56 6.38
CA ARG A 70 -15.28 -1.07 7.61
C ARG A 70 -16.78 -1.35 7.45
N SER A 71 -17.50 -0.49 6.75
CA SER A 71 -18.90 -0.70 6.43
C SER A 71 -19.12 -1.91 5.52
N LEU A 72 -18.30 -2.06 4.46
CA LEU A 72 -18.37 -3.24 3.58
C LEU A 72 -18.16 -4.54 4.37
N ILE A 73 -17.19 -4.56 5.29
CA ILE A 73 -16.94 -5.73 6.15
C ILE A 73 -18.17 -6.03 7.02
N LYS A 74 -18.74 -5.00 7.66
CA LYS A 74 -19.98 -5.13 8.46
C LYS A 74 -21.15 -5.68 7.66
N ASN A 75 -21.25 -5.30 6.38
CA ASN A 75 -22.33 -5.68 5.47
C ASN A 75 -22.04 -7.00 4.71
N GLY A 76 -21.21 -7.90 5.31
CA GLY A 76 -20.99 -9.25 4.81
C GLY A 76 -19.81 -9.42 3.85
N ARG A 77 -18.95 -8.40 3.68
CA ARG A 77 -17.70 -8.50 2.92
C ARG A 77 -16.51 -8.84 3.82
N GLU A 78 -16.68 -9.86 4.67
CA GLU A 78 -15.66 -10.26 5.66
C GLU A 78 -14.30 -10.60 5.04
N TRP A 79 -14.28 -11.06 3.81
CA TRP A 79 -13.05 -11.34 3.07
C TRP A 79 -12.13 -10.11 2.91
N MET A 80 -12.65 -8.89 3.06
CA MET A 80 -11.86 -7.65 3.01
C MET A 80 -11.12 -7.35 4.32
N LYS A 81 -11.37 -8.11 5.39
CA LYS A 81 -10.76 -7.88 6.70
C LYS A 81 -9.22 -7.89 6.66
N PRO A 82 -8.51 -8.81 5.98
CA PRO A 82 -7.06 -8.78 5.88
C PRO A 82 -6.51 -7.49 5.24
N LEU A 83 -7.24 -6.92 4.27
CA LEU A 83 -6.88 -5.62 3.65
C LEU A 83 -7.01 -4.48 4.66
N TYR A 84 -8.07 -4.46 5.43
CA TYR A 84 -8.31 -3.45 6.46
C TYR A 84 -7.26 -3.52 7.57
N ASP A 85 -6.96 -4.74 8.05
CA ASP A 85 -5.95 -4.97 9.08
C ASP A 85 -4.55 -4.53 8.60
N PHE A 86 -4.18 -4.84 7.35
CA PHE A 86 -2.93 -4.38 6.75
C PHE A 86 -2.85 -2.84 6.67
N ARG A 87 -3.94 -2.19 6.30
CA ARG A 87 -4.00 -0.72 6.30
C ARG A 87 -3.78 -0.14 7.70
N LEU A 88 -4.38 -0.73 8.74
CA LEU A 88 -4.18 -0.30 10.13
C LEU A 88 -2.73 -0.49 10.58
N GLU A 89 -2.08 -1.59 10.18
CA GLU A 89 -0.65 -1.81 10.42
C GLU A 89 0.18 -0.67 9.78
N LEU A 90 -0.08 -0.34 8.51
CA LEU A 90 0.60 0.75 7.81
C LEU A 90 0.41 2.10 8.51
N ASP A 91 -0.80 2.40 8.97
CA ASP A 91 -1.10 3.66 9.65
C ASP A 91 -0.39 3.74 11.01
N SER A 92 -0.41 2.66 11.78
CA SER A 92 0.21 2.62 13.10
C SER A 92 1.74 2.76 13.05
N GLU A 93 2.37 2.22 12.01
CA GLU A 93 3.82 2.17 11.86
C GLU A 93 4.42 3.32 11.05
N ARG A 94 3.58 4.11 10.33
CA ARG A 94 4.07 5.15 9.40
C ARG A 94 4.87 6.27 10.09
N ASN A 95 4.60 6.54 11.35
CA ASN A 95 5.22 7.64 12.11
C ASN A 95 6.27 7.15 13.11
N ILE A 96 6.64 5.88 13.06
CA ILE A 96 7.71 5.32 13.90
C ILE A 96 9.06 5.75 13.31
N LEU A 97 9.86 6.48 14.10
CA LEU A 97 11.14 7.03 13.65
C LEU A 97 12.14 5.95 13.28
N GLU A 98 12.13 4.82 13.96
CA GLU A 98 12.98 3.65 13.69
C GLU A 98 12.74 3.05 12.30
N ASN A 99 11.57 3.31 11.71
CA ASN A 99 11.23 2.88 10.36
C ASN A 99 11.63 3.91 9.29
N ARG A 100 12.25 5.02 9.68
CA ARG A 100 12.54 6.16 8.81
C ARG A 100 14.02 6.48 8.75
N MET A 101 14.49 6.88 7.58
CA MET A 101 15.83 7.43 7.41
C MET A 101 15.93 8.79 8.10
N PRO A 102 17.06 9.12 8.72
CA PRO A 102 17.30 10.44 9.33
C PRO A 102 17.49 11.55 8.30
N PHE A 103 17.65 11.20 7.03
CA PHE A 103 17.89 12.13 5.92
C PHE A 103 16.78 12.04 4.88
N ARG A 104 16.51 13.15 4.22
CA ARG A 104 15.65 13.21 3.04
C ARG A 104 16.40 12.70 1.81
N ARG A 105 15.68 12.43 0.71
CA ARG A 105 16.29 12.02 -0.57
C ARG A 105 17.27 13.04 -1.17
N ASP A 106 17.16 14.30 -0.78
CA ASP A 106 18.05 15.39 -1.19
C ASP A 106 19.29 15.52 -0.28
N GLY A 107 19.52 14.58 0.65
CA GLY A 107 20.64 14.55 1.58
C GLY A 107 20.50 15.47 2.79
N ARG A 108 19.43 16.27 2.88
CA ARG A 108 19.19 17.13 4.05
C ARG A 108 18.66 16.34 5.22
N ARG A 109 19.09 16.69 6.44
CA ARG A 109 18.60 16.07 7.66
C ARG A 109 17.08 16.34 7.83
N ALA A 110 16.33 15.30 8.12
CA ALA A 110 14.91 15.40 8.45
C ALA A 110 14.75 15.92 9.88
N VAL A 111 14.53 17.23 10.06
CA VAL A 111 14.47 17.86 11.39
C VAL A 111 13.07 17.84 11.97
N ASN A 112 12.07 18.13 11.16
CA ASN A 112 10.65 18.17 11.53
C ASN A 112 9.79 17.24 10.67
N ASP A 113 10.38 16.60 9.67
CA ASP A 113 9.72 15.68 8.76
C ASP A 113 10.38 14.32 8.86
N MET A 114 9.64 13.30 8.46
CA MET A 114 10.18 11.95 8.36
C MET A 114 10.84 11.74 7.02
N GLY A 115 12.05 11.19 7.02
CA GLY A 115 12.71 10.72 5.81
C GLY A 115 11.99 9.54 5.17
N PRO A 116 12.49 9.00 4.05
CA PRO A 116 11.95 7.79 3.45
C PRO A 116 12.03 6.60 4.42
N TYR A 117 11.29 5.55 4.14
CA TYR A 117 11.38 4.31 4.91
C TYR A 117 12.74 3.64 4.73
N ILE A 118 13.30 3.09 5.83
CA ILE A 118 14.51 2.25 5.78
C ILE A 118 14.24 0.97 4.97
N PHE A 119 15.29 0.38 4.42
CA PHE A 119 15.17 -0.80 3.56
C PHE A 119 14.52 -2.00 4.27
N LYS A 120 14.91 -2.27 5.50
CA LYS A 120 14.33 -3.34 6.33
C LYS A 120 12.81 -3.19 6.47
N TYR A 121 12.33 -1.96 6.66
CA TYR A 121 10.90 -1.71 6.78
C TYR A 121 10.17 -1.84 5.43
N ARG A 122 10.79 -1.41 4.32
CA ARG A 122 10.25 -1.62 2.96
C ARG A 122 10.09 -3.12 2.66
N ALA A 123 11.09 -3.93 3.02
CA ALA A 123 11.02 -5.38 2.87
C ALA A 123 9.92 -6.01 3.75
N LYS A 124 9.76 -5.53 5.00
CA LYS A 124 8.67 -5.92 5.90
C LYS A 124 7.29 -5.64 5.30
N ILE A 125 7.09 -4.42 4.75
CA ILE A 125 5.82 -4.04 4.11
C ILE A 125 5.54 -4.93 2.91
N LEU A 126 6.52 -5.16 2.04
CA LEU A 126 6.36 -6.03 0.87
C LEU A 126 5.98 -7.45 1.28
N LYS A 127 6.68 -8.00 2.26
CA LYS A 127 6.38 -9.33 2.80
C LYS A 127 4.93 -9.40 3.30
N ARG A 128 4.52 -8.41 4.09
CA ARG A 128 3.17 -8.37 4.65
C ARG A 128 2.09 -8.23 3.56
N LEU A 129 2.34 -7.41 2.54
CA LEU A 129 1.44 -7.29 1.39
C LEU A 129 1.26 -8.62 0.65
N LEU A 130 2.35 -9.34 0.43
CA LEU A 130 2.32 -10.65 -0.24
C LEU A 130 1.63 -11.72 0.63
N GLU A 131 1.80 -11.69 1.96
CA GLU A 131 1.07 -12.55 2.88
C GLU A 131 -0.44 -12.32 2.80
N VAL A 132 -0.86 -11.05 2.80
CA VAL A 132 -2.29 -10.69 2.63
C VAL A 132 -2.81 -11.13 1.27
N GLN A 133 -2.04 -10.92 0.19
CA GLN A 133 -2.43 -11.41 -1.14
C GLN A 133 -2.59 -12.93 -1.15
N HIS A 134 -1.64 -13.65 -0.59
CA HIS A 134 -1.68 -15.11 -0.51
C HIS A 134 -2.89 -15.61 0.29
N GLU A 135 -3.22 -14.97 1.42
CA GLU A 135 -4.41 -15.26 2.22
C GLU A 135 -5.69 -15.07 1.39
N LEU A 136 -5.81 -13.94 0.69
CA LEU A 136 -6.98 -13.65 -0.15
C LEU A 136 -7.09 -14.60 -1.36
N GLN A 137 -5.99 -15.08 -1.90
CA GLN A 137 -5.98 -16.04 -3.01
C GLN A 137 -6.52 -17.42 -2.62
N HIS A 138 -6.58 -17.76 -1.34
CA HIS A 138 -7.30 -18.96 -0.89
C HIS A 138 -8.83 -18.80 -1.03
N ILE A 139 -9.33 -17.55 -1.07
CA ILE A 139 -10.76 -17.25 -1.27
C ILE A 139 -11.06 -17.10 -2.75
N ASP A 140 -10.27 -16.28 -3.46
CA ASP A 140 -10.33 -16.13 -4.92
C ASP A 140 -8.91 -16.03 -5.51
N PRO A 141 -8.46 -17.07 -6.26
CA PRO A 141 -7.14 -17.11 -6.87
C PRO A 141 -6.84 -15.95 -7.85
N LYS A 142 -7.87 -15.23 -8.28
CA LYS A 142 -7.71 -14.08 -9.19
C LYS A 142 -7.33 -12.79 -8.49
N ILE A 143 -7.43 -12.74 -7.17
CA ILE A 143 -7.06 -11.54 -6.41
C ILE A 143 -5.57 -11.30 -6.54
N ARG A 144 -5.22 -10.12 -7.06
CA ARG A 144 -3.85 -9.63 -7.13
C ARG A 144 -3.80 -8.22 -6.55
N LEU A 145 -3.03 -8.05 -5.49
CA LEU A 145 -2.78 -6.77 -4.85
C LEU A 145 -1.56 -6.08 -5.44
N ILE A 146 -0.62 -6.87 -5.96
CA ILE A 146 0.59 -6.41 -6.62
C ILE A 146 0.87 -7.33 -7.83
N SER A 147 1.24 -6.75 -8.95
CA SER A 147 1.59 -7.47 -10.16
C SER A 147 3.07 -7.87 -10.19
N ASP A 148 3.40 -8.85 -11.04
CA ASP A 148 4.79 -9.28 -11.23
C ASP A 148 5.66 -8.14 -11.76
N GLN A 149 5.12 -7.27 -12.61
CA GLN A 149 5.82 -6.09 -13.13
C GLN A 149 6.15 -5.08 -12.02
N GLU A 150 5.25 -4.89 -11.06
CA GLU A 150 5.50 -4.03 -9.91
C GLU A 150 6.55 -4.64 -8.97
N LEU A 151 6.56 -5.97 -8.78
CA LEU A 151 7.61 -6.65 -8.03
C LEU A 151 8.99 -6.44 -8.67
N ILE A 152 9.09 -6.58 -9.99
CA ILE A 152 10.32 -6.29 -10.74
C ILE A 152 10.72 -4.82 -10.56
N ALA A 153 9.77 -3.90 -10.68
CA ALA A 153 10.03 -2.47 -10.51
C ALA A 153 10.52 -2.12 -9.10
N ILE A 154 9.99 -2.79 -8.07
CA ILE A 154 10.46 -2.66 -6.68
C ILE A 154 11.92 -3.10 -6.58
N GLN A 155 12.30 -4.26 -7.13
CA GLN A 155 13.67 -4.74 -7.09
C GLN A 155 14.63 -3.79 -7.82
N VAL A 156 14.25 -3.30 -9.00
CA VAL A 156 15.06 -2.31 -9.74
C VAL A 156 15.26 -1.04 -8.92
N ASN A 157 14.19 -0.55 -8.25
CA ASN A 157 14.31 0.63 -7.40
C ASN A 157 15.17 0.36 -6.15
N TRP A 158 15.12 -0.83 -5.56
CA TRP A 158 15.98 -1.20 -4.44
C TRP A 158 17.45 -1.21 -4.87
N TYR A 159 17.78 -1.75 -6.02
CA TYR A 159 19.15 -1.70 -6.56
C TYR A 159 19.61 -0.26 -6.85
N ARG A 160 18.73 0.60 -7.38
CA ARG A 160 19.02 2.02 -7.58
C ARG A 160 19.23 2.78 -6.27
N ASP A 161 18.56 2.35 -5.20
CA ASP A 161 18.73 2.89 -3.84
C ASP A 161 19.87 2.17 -3.09
N PHE A 162 20.67 1.34 -3.76
CA PHE A 162 21.78 0.54 -3.19
C PHE A 162 21.35 -0.44 -2.09
N ASN A 163 20.09 -0.85 -2.07
CA ASN A 163 19.60 -1.90 -1.17
C ASN A 163 19.87 -3.28 -1.76
N PHE A 164 21.05 -3.83 -1.49
CA PHE A 164 21.47 -5.16 -1.96
C PHE A 164 21.19 -6.26 -0.93
N GLY A 165 20.91 -5.89 0.32
CA GLY A 165 20.64 -6.84 1.42
C GLY A 165 19.29 -7.54 1.36
N HIS A 166 18.37 -7.08 0.50
CA HIS A 166 17.04 -7.65 0.38
C HIS A 166 16.71 -7.95 -1.08
N GLN A 167 16.11 -9.10 -1.31
CA GLN A 167 15.63 -9.48 -2.64
C GLN A 167 14.14 -9.76 -2.63
N VAL A 168 13.44 -9.18 -3.61
CA VAL A 168 12.00 -9.36 -3.78
C VAL A 168 11.67 -10.83 -4.05
N SER A 169 12.51 -11.53 -4.85
CA SER A 169 12.35 -12.94 -5.14
C SER A 169 12.43 -13.81 -3.87
N GLU A 170 13.34 -13.52 -2.95
CA GLU A 170 13.44 -14.25 -1.69
C GLU A 170 12.20 -14.08 -0.82
N ILE A 171 11.69 -12.85 -0.74
CA ILE A 171 10.46 -12.55 0.00
C ILE A 171 9.28 -13.30 -0.62
N TYR A 172 9.12 -13.22 -1.94
CA TYR A 172 8.07 -13.91 -2.67
C TYR A 172 8.15 -15.43 -2.47
N ASN A 173 9.31 -16.03 -2.71
CA ASN A 173 9.51 -17.47 -2.59
C ASN A 173 9.28 -17.99 -1.16
N SER A 174 9.54 -17.17 -0.15
CA SER A 174 9.29 -17.53 1.26
C SER A 174 7.80 -17.71 1.56
N ILE A 175 6.92 -17.04 0.80
CA ILE A 175 5.47 -17.04 1.01
C ILE A 175 4.80 -18.07 0.10
N TYR A 176 5.09 -17.99 -1.21
CA TYR A 176 4.44 -18.84 -2.23
C TYR A 176 5.08 -20.22 -2.39
N LYS A 177 6.28 -20.41 -1.84
CA LYS A 177 7.08 -21.64 -2.00
C LYS A 177 7.32 -22.01 -3.49
N GLU A 178 7.27 -21.01 -4.34
CA GLU A 178 7.48 -21.08 -5.78
C GLU A 178 8.74 -20.31 -6.15
N SER A 179 9.34 -20.67 -7.28
CA SER A 179 10.53 -19.98 -7.77
C SER A 179 10.11 -18.77 -8.60
N PHE A 180 10.15 -17.59 -8.00
CA PHE A 180 10.01 -16.34 -8.75
C PHE A 180 11.37 -15.98 -9.35
N ILE A 181 11.50 -16.14 -10.67
CA ILE A 181 12.72 -15.84 -11.41
C ILE A 181 12.56 -14.47 -12.06
N MET A 182 13.41 -13.55 -11.68
CA MET A 182 13.54 -12.28 -12.39
C MET A 182 14.58 -12.43 -13.48
N GLU A 183 14.23 -12.12 -14.73
CA GLU A 183 15.21 -11.97 -15.81
C GLU A 183 16.01 -10.67 -15.57
N GLU A 184 17.20 -10.82 -15.04
CA GLU A 184 18.13 -9.72 -14.82
C GLU A 184 19.19 -9.69 -15.92
N ASN A 185 19.63 -8.48 -16.29
CA ASN A 185 20.81 -8.31 -17.10
C ASN A 185 22.01 -8.88 -16.33
N VAL A 186 22.70 -9.85 -16.93
CA VAL A 186 23.80 -10.64 -16.31
C VAL A 186 24.85 -9.73 -15.65
N LYS A 187 25.16 -8.58 -16.26
CA LYS A 187 26.11 -7.61 -15.70
C LYS A 187 25.60 -6.99 -14.40
N ASN A 188 24.36 -6.53 -14.39
CA ASN A 188 23.75 -5.91 -13.20
C ASN A 188 23.59 -6.92 -12.07
N LYS A 189 23.31 -8.19 -12.41
CA LYS A 189 23.25 -9.29 -11.45
C LYS A 189 24.59 -9.52 -10.78
N LEU A 190 25.68 -9.56 -11.55
CA LEU A 190 27.03 -9.78 -11.04
C LEU A 190 27.47 -8.67 -10.07
N GLU A 191 27.18 -7.43 -10.41
CA GLU A 191 27.48 -6.27 -9.56
C GLU A 191 26.63 -6.29 -8.27
N ALA A 192 25.34 -6.61 -8.38
CA ALA A 192 24.44 -6.73 -7.23
C ALA A 192 24.84 -7.90 -6.29
N ASP A 193 25.22 -9.03 -6.85
CA ASP A 193 25.66 -10.20 -6.06
C ASP A 193 26.97 -9.89 -5.32
N LEU A 194 27.92 -9.21 -5.95
CA LEU A 194 29.17 -8.78 -5.33
C LEU A 194 28.91 -7.80 -4.17
N MET A 195 28.09 -6.80 -4.41
CA MET A 195 27.73 -5.82 -3.36
C MET A 195 27.00 -6.50 -2.21
N ARG A 196 26.11 -7.42 -2.52
CA ARG A 196 25.39 -8.21 -1.50
C ARG A 196 26.34 -9.05 -0.65
N GLU A 197 27.31 -9.70 -1.28
CA GLU A 197 28.31 -10.51 -0.58
C GLU A 197 29.14 -9.65 0.39
N VAL A 198 29.53 -8.45 -0.04
CA VAL A 198 30.23 -7.48 0.81
C VAL A 198 29.34 -7.07 2.01
N CYS A 199 28.09 -6.69 1.77
CA CYS A 199 27.17 -6.23 2.83
C CYS A 199 26.81 -7.37 3.82
N VAL A 200 26.67 -8.61 3.36
CA VAL A 200 26.35 -9.76 4.22
C VAL A 200 27.56 -10.17 5.06
N ASN A 201 28.75 -10.16 4.48
CA ASN A 201 29.98 -10.56 5.17
C ASN A 201 30.52 -9.47 6.10
N ASN A 202 30.15 -8.21 5.87
CA ASN A 202 30.58 -7.06 6.66
C ASN A 202 29.38 -6.16 6.99
N PRO A 203 28.50 -6.55 7.93
CA PRO A 203 27.25 -5.80 8.19
C PRO A 203 27.48 -4.35 8.63
N GLU A 204 28.56 -4.07 9.37
CA GLU A 204 28.93 -2.70 9.79
C GLU A 204 29.34 -1.83 8.61
N GLU A 205 30.06 -2.40 7.65
CA GLU A 205 30.44 -1.72 6.40
C GLU A 205 29.25 -1.58 5.45
N GLY A 206 28.32 -2.54 5.44
CA GLY A 206 27.06 -2.47 4.72
C GLY A 206 26.21 -1.29 5.17
N GLU A 207 26.05 -1.11 6.49
CA GLU A 207 25.35 0.06 7.06
C GLU A 207 26.07 1.38 6.73
N LEU A 208 27.40 1.38 6.74
CA LEU A 208 28.21 2.56 6.36
C LEU A 208 28.05 2.90 4.88
N ILE A 209 28.05 1.91 3.99
CA ILE A 209 27.81 2.10 2.56
C ILE A 209 26.40 2.65 2.33
N GLU A 210 25.37 2.12 3.01
CA GLU A 210 24.01 2.65 2.94
C GLU A 210 23.93 4.11 3.42
N GLN A 211 24.71 4.48 4.43
CA GLN A 211 24.77 5.86 4.94
C GLN A 211 25.52 6.83 4.01
N LEU A 212 26.55 6.35 3.30
CA LEU A 212 27.37 7.17 2.40
C LEU A 212 26.73 7.41 1.03
N LEU A 213 25.80 6.53 0.63
CA LEU A 213 25.13 6.58 -0.67
C LEU A 213 23.76 7.30 -0.60
N LEU A 214 23.34 7.76 0.57
CA LEU A 214 22.19 8.63 0.83
C LEU A 214 22.61 10.09 0.95
#